data_b7269e56e6530336067f29a31c70c210
#
_entry.id   b7269e56e6530336067f29a31c70c210
#
_cell.length_a   1.000
_cell.length_b   1.000
_cell.length_c   1.000
_cell.angle_alpha   90.00
_cell.angle_beta   90.00
_cell.angle_gamma   90.00
#
_symmetry.space_group_name_H-M   'P 1'
#
loop_
_entity.id
_entity.type
_entity.pdbx_description
1 polymer ?
#
loop_
_entity_poly.entity_id
_entity_poly.type
_entity_poly.pdbx_seq_one_letter_code
_entity_poly.pdbx_strand_id
1 'polypeptide(L)'
;MPIVRIKDYLANRSPQNYRELFNERIDFFTQEIARLQTMKKKLQSELGKLDHIADITLDKIMLVHEQARYLYLSNATEENECFKKRSTHIAQMFSNLQNDITLTTNGFGYIYDTEILQDFSTKHLKHYYYMLHDKLATPHCHQKPEGDYLTLYFQGVYMFNNKKYLQMLAEYCKEHQLTPISPLYVTSLCDYWLTGDTDKYIYKLELQIK
;
A
#
# COMPACT_ATOMS: atom_id res chain seq x y z
N MET A 1 -14.55 -15.01 29.67
CA MET A 1 -15.34 -14.09 30.53
C MET A 1 -14.53 -13.76 31.78
N PRO A 2 -14.41 -12.50 32.17
CA PRO A 2 -13.69 -12.13 33.38
C PRO A 2 -14.34 -12.76 34.63
N ILE A 3 -13.52 -13.32 35.52
CA ILE A 3 -13.98 -13.98 36.73
C ILE A 3 -14.83 -13.04 37.61
N VAL A 4 -14.53 -11.76 37.61
CA VAL A 4 -15.26 -10.72 38.32
C VAL A 4 -16.74 -10.70 37.92
N ARG A 5 -17.05 -10.71 36.60
CA ARG A 5 -18.45 -10.71 36.11
C ARG A 5 -19.23 -11.96 36.49
N ILE A 6 -18.53 -13.11 36.59
CA ILE A 6 -19.16 -14.35 37.09
C ILE A 6 -19.52 -14.20 38.56
N LYS A 7 -18.61 -13.64 39.39
CA LYS A 7 -18.83 -13.42 40.80
C LYS A 7 -20.00 -12.44 41.05
N ASP A 8 -20.04 -11.34 40.29
CA ASP A 8 -21.11 -10.34 40.39
C ASP A 8 -22.47 -10.96 40.07
N TYR A 9 -22.56 -11.77 39.02
CA TYR A 9 -23.77 -12.51 38.70
C TYR A 9 -24.16 -13.49 39.82
N LEU A 10 -23.21 -14.25 40.36
CA LEU A 10 -23.46 -15.22 41.43
C LEU A 10 -23.96 -14.56 42.72
N ALA A 11 -23.53 -13.32 42.98
CA ALA A 11 -23.98 -12.53 44.14
C ALA A 11 -25.41 -11.99 43.94
N ASN A 12 -25.83 -11.69 42.72
CA ASN A 12 -27.10 -11.05 42.38
C ASN A 12 -27.87 -11.86 41.32
N ARG A 13 -28.17 -13.11 41.58
CA ARG A 13 -28.85 -14.02 40.64
C ARG A 13 -30.26 -13.56 40.35
N SER A 14 -30.57 -13.27 39.10
CA SER A 14 -31.90 -13.03 38.61
C SER A 14 -32.01 -13.40 37.13
N PRO A 15 -33.20 -13.74 36.62
CA PRO A 15 -33.38 -13.96 35.16
C PRO A 15 -32.94 -12.77 34.32
N GLN A 16 -33.06 -11.55 34.80
CA GLN A 16 -32.65 -10.32 34.13
C GLN A 16 -31.10 -10.26 34.04
N ASN A 17 -30.40 -10.42 35.16
CA ASN A 17 -28.93 -10.39 35.17
C ASN A 17 -28.31 -11.53 34.37
N TYR A 18 -28.98 -12.69 34.33
CA TYR A 18 -28.60 -13.83 33.50
C TYR A 18 -28.67 -13.43 32.01
N ARG A 19 -29.76 -12.82 31.59
CA ARG A 19 -29.95 -12.37 30.19
C ARG A 19 -28.91 -11.32 29.79
N GLU A 20 -28.67 -10.35 30.65
CA GLU A 20 -27.68 -9.30 30.43
C GLU A 20 -26.26 -9.89 30.24
N LEU A 21 -25.88 -10.80 31.13
CA LEU A 21 -24.59 -11.49 31.07
C LEU A 21 -24.39 -12.24 29.72
N PHE A 22 -25.43 -12.93 29.26
CA PHE A 22 -25.36 -13.68 28.01
C PHE A 22 -25.38 -12.74 26.79
N ASN A 23 -26.16 -11.66 26.80
CA ASN A 23 -26.18 -10.67 25.72
C ASN A 23 -24.80 -10.01 25.59
N GLU A 24 -24.17 -9.58 26.68
CA GLU A 24 -22.80 -9.05 26.64
C GLU A 24 -21.82 -10.05 26.00
N ARG A 25 -21.99 -11.35 26.23
CA ARG A 25 -21.13 -12.38 25.63
C ARG A 25 -21.42 -12.59 24.15
N ILE A 26 -22.68 -12.55 23.77
CA ILE A 26 -23.09 -12.62 22.36
C ILE A 26 -22.50 -11.43 21.59
N ASP A 27 -22.61 -10.23 22.13
CA ASP A 27 -22.06 -9.01 21.52
C ASP A 27 -20.53 -9.10 21.38
N PHE A 28 -19.84 -9.54 22.42
CA PHE A 28 -18.41 -9.77 22.38
C PHE A 28 -18.02 -10.77 21.28
N PHE A 29 -18.70 -11.92 21.21
CA PHE A 29 -18.41 -12.91 20.17
C PHE A 29 -18.74 -12.39 18.76
N THR A 30 -19.81 -11.62 18.62
CA THR A 30 -20.18 -10.99 17.34
C THR A 30 -19.07 -10.05 16.85
N GLN A 31 -18.52 -9.22 17.75
CA GLN A 31 -17.40 -8.34 17.43
C GLN A 31 -16.14 -9.14 17.06
N GLU A 32 -15.82 -10.21 17.79
CA GLU A 32 -14.65 -11.03 17.55
C GLU A 32 -14.76 -11.79 16.22
N ILE A 33 -15.94 -12.31 15.89
CA ILE A 33 -16.22 -12.94 14.59
C ILE A 33 -16.01 -11.93 13.45
N ALA A 34 -16.53 -10.71 13.57
CA ALA A 34 -16.35 -9.66 12.57
C ALA A 34 -14.85 -9.32 12.38
N ARG A 35 -14.10 -9.21 13.49
CA ARG A 35 -12.66 -8.99 13.47
C ARG A 35 -11.92 -10.10 12.74
N LEU A 36 -12.20 -11.35 13.06
CA LEU A 36 -11.57 -12.52 12.44
C LEU A 36 -11.95 -12.65 10.95
N GLN A 37 -13.19 -12.34 10.57
CA GLN A 37 -13.62 -12.31 9.18
C GLN A 37 -12.84 -11.25 8.38
N THR A 38 -12.62 -10.08 8.95
CA THR A 38 -11.80 -9.02 8.35
C THR A 38 -10.36 -9.49 8.14
N MET A 39 -9.77 -10.13 9.16
CA MET A 39 -8.41 -10.68 9.04
C MET A 39 -8.33 -11.76 7.95
N LYS A 40 -9.31 -12.67 7.89
CA LYS A 40 -9.38 -13.70 6.85
C LYS A 40 -9.43 -13.10 5.46
N LYS A 41 -10.28 -12.07 5.23
CA LYS A 41 -10.35 -11.36 3.94
C LYS A 41 -9.01 -10.74 3.56
N LYS A 42 -8.28 -10.15 4.52
CA LYS A 42 -6.94 -9.61 4.29
C LYS A 42 -5.97 -10.68 3.80
N LEU A 43 -5.90 -11.82 4.50
CA LEU A 43 -5.03 -12.92 4.11
C LEU A 43 -5.38 -13.48 2.72
N GLN A 44 -6.67 -13.60 2.39
CA GLN A 44 -7.12 -14.02 1.07
C GLN A 44 -6.71 -13.02 -0.02
N SER A 45 -6.79 -11.71 0.27
CA SER A 45 -6.31 -10.66 -0.65
C SER A 45 -4.79 -10.78 -0.91
N GLU A 46 -4.00 -11.11 0.12
CA GLU A 46 -2.55 -11.31 -0.04
C GLU A 46 -2.24 -12.52 -0.94
N LEU A 47 -2.94 -13.63 -0.75
CA LEU A 47 -2.78 -14.80 -1.61
C LEU A 47 -3.12 -14.47 -3.07
N GLY A 48 -4.21 -13.72 -3.33
CA GLY A 48 -4.58 -13.30 -4.68
C GLY A 48 -3.52 -12.41 -5.38
N LYS A 49 -2.69 -11.68 -4.63
CA LYS A 49 -1.57 -10.93 -5.21
C LYS A 49 -0.49 -11.85 -5.75
N LEU A 50 -0.21 -12.96 -5.06
CA LEU A 50 0.78 -13.93 -5.52
C LEU A 50 0.37 -14.54 -6.87
N ASP A 51 -0.92 -14.85 -7.03
CA ASP A 51 -1.46 -15.35 -8.30
C ASP A 51 -1.29 -14.31 -9.40
N HIS A 52 -1.59 -13.03 -9.10
CA HIS A 52 -1.41 -11.94 -10.06
C HIS A 52 0.06 -11.72 -10.46
N ILE A 53 1.00 -11.87 -9.51
CA ILE A 53 2.44 -11.73 -9.78
C ILE A 53 2.92 -12.79 -10.79
N ALA A 54 2.37 -13.98 -10.77
CA ALA A 54 2.74 -15.06 -11.69
C ALA A 54 2.35 -14.76 -13.16
N ASP A 55 1.34 -13.92 -13.39
CA ASP A 55 0.82 -13.58 -14.72
C ASP A 55 1.42 -12.28 -15.30
N ILE A 56 2.32 -11.62 -14.58
CA ILE A 56 2.90 -10.34 -15.00
C ILE A 56 3.82 -10.51 -16.20
N THR A 57 3.62 -9.68 -17.22
CA THR A 57 4.57 -9.53 -18.32
C THR A 57 5.63 -8.49 -17.96
N LEU A 58 6.88 -8.95 -17.81
CA LEU A 58 8.02 -8.09 -17.46
C LEU A 58 8.57 -7.34 -18.68
N ASP A 59 9.26 -6.23 -18.41
CA ASP A 59 10.06 -5.44 -19.38
C ASP A 59 9.26 -4.93 -20.60
N LYS A 60 7.95 -4.80 -20.45
CA LYS A 60 7.07 -4.29 -21.52
C LYS A 60 6.22 -3.13 -21.00
N ILE A 61 6.20 -2.03 -21.75
CA ILE A 61 5.29 -0.92 -21.50
C ILE A 61 3.91 -1.26 -22.03
N MET A 62 2.89 -1.06 -21.20
CA MET A 62 1.48 -1.29 -21.52
C MET A 62 0.68 -0.03 -21.18
N LEU A 63 -0.33 0.26 -21.98
CA LEU A 63 -1.33 1.27 -21.65
C LEU A 63 -2.46 0.57 -20.88
N VAL A 64 -2.70 1.01 -19.66
CA VAL A 64 -3.68 0.40 -18.75
C VAL A 64 -4.57 1.49 -18.17
N HIS A 65 -5.88 1.28 -18.25
CA HIS A 65 -6.84 2.14 -17.55
C HIS A 65 -6.94 1.71 -16.10
N GLU A 66 -6.47 2.56 -15.18
CA GLU A 66 -6.47 2.32 -13.74
C GLU A 66 -7.61 3.07 -13.07
N GLN A 67 -8.30 2.41 -12.16
CA GLN A 67 -9.29 3.04 -11.31
C GLN A 67 -8.63 3.91 -10.23
N ALA A 68 -9.37 4.91 -9.75
CA ALA A 68 -8.90 5.74 -8.64
C ALA A 68 -8.58 4.88 -7.40
N ARG A 69 -7.46 5.16 -6.75
CA ARG A 69 -7.02 4.46 -5.53
C ARG A 69 -6.62 5.45 -4.45
N TYR A 70 -6.72 5.02 -3.20
CA TYR A 70 -6.27 5.83 -2.07
C TYR A 70 -4.87 5.41 -1.63
N LEU A 71 -4.05 6.40 -1.33
CA LEU A 71 -2.68 6.25 -0.87
C LEU A 71 -2.53 6.96 0.47
N TYR A 72 -1.82 6.36 1.40
CA TYR A 72 -1.34 7.04 2.59
C TYR A 72 0.08 7.51 2.34
N LEU A 73 0.31 8.81 2.41
CA LEU A 73 1.61 9.42 2.11
C LEU A 73 2.42 9.63 3.38
N SER A 74 3.73 9.42 3.28
CA SER A 74 4.69 9.93 4.26
C SER A 74 4.72 11.46 4.24
N ASN A 75 5.41 12.05 5.20
CA ASN A 75 5.86 13.44 5.03
C ASN A 75 6.68 13.56 3.74
N ALA A 76 6.66 14.75 3.14
CA ALA A 76 7.45 15.03 1.95
C ALA A 76 8.95 14.83 2.23
N THR A 77 9.67 14.27 1.27
CA THR A 77 11.12 14.14 1.32
C THR A 77 11.79 15.39 0.74
N GLU A 78 12.96 15.74 1.24
CA GLU A 78 13.82 16.80 0.68
C GLU A 78 14.82 16.20 -0.31
N GLU A 79 15.25 16.98 -1.30
CA GLU A 79 16.08 16.51 -2.43
C GLU A 79 17.37 15.80 -1.99
N ASN A 80 18.04 16.29 -0.95
CA ASN A 80 19.34 15.76 -0.49
C ASN A 80 19.25 15.08 0.88
N GLU A 81 18.12 14.52 1.24
CA GLU A 81 17.98 13.84 2.51
C GLU A 81 18.87 12.60 2.62
N CYS A 82 19.57 12.49 3.75
CA CYS A 82 20.33 11.30 4.06
C CYS A 82 19.40 10.08 4.31
N PHE A 83 19.95 8.89 4.12
CA PHE A 83 19.23 7.64 4.30
C PHE A 83 18.54 7.53 5.67
N LYS A 84 19.18 7.97 6.75
CA LYS A 84 18.62 7.94 8.10
C LYS A 84 17.32 8.78 8.19
N LYS A 85 17.28 9.96 7.59
CA LYS A 85 16.09 10.84 7.61
C LYS A 85 14.97 10.22 6.77
N ARG A 86 15.29 9.65 5.60
CA ARG A 86 14.33 8.91 4.77
C ARG A 86 13.72 7.71 5.50
N SER A 87 14.52 6.94 6.22
CA SER A 87 14.04 5.83 7.05
C SER A 87 13.10 6.29 8.16
N THR A 88 13.30 7.50 8.71
CA THR A 88 12.40 8.09 9.71
C THR A 88 11.03 8.39 9.12
N HIS A 89 10.93 8.91 7.89
CA HIS A 89 9.65 9.14 7.21
C HIS A 89 8.87 7.83 7.04
N ILE A 90 9.55 6.76 6.66
CA ILE A 90 8.93 5.43 6.52
C ILE A 90 8.44 4.91 7.88
N ALA A 91 9.29 5.00 8.91
CA ALA A 91 8.95 4.54 10.26
C ALA A 91 7.74 5.31 10.84
N GLN A 92 7.70 6.62 10.67
CA GLN A 92 6.57 7.47 11.10
C GLN A 92 5.29 7.12 10.34
N MET A 93 5.38 6.92 9.03
CA MET A 93 4.25 6.50 8.20
C MET A 93 3.65 5.18 8.71
N PHE A 94 4.47 4.16 8.96
CA PHE A 94 4.01 2.89 9.51
C PHE A 94 3.48 3.01 10.93
N SER A 95 4.10 3.80 11.80
CA SER A 95 3.60 4.05 13.15
C SER A 95 2.22 4.70 13.15
N ASN A 96 1.98 5.65 12.27
CA ASN A 96 0.68 6.29 12.13
C ASN A 96 -0.37 5.32 11.57
N LEU A 97 0.00 4.50 10.60
CA LEU A 97 -0.89 3.49 10.01
C LEU A 97 -1.27 2.38 10.98
N GLN A 98 -0.38 1.99 11.93
CA GLN A 98 -0.70 0.96 12.92
C GLN A 98 -1.85 1.35 13.86
N ASN A 99 -2.06 2.65 14.07
CA ASN A 99 -3.18 3.17 14.84
C ASN A 99 -4.49 3.14 14.03
N ASP A 100 -4.41 3.12 12.71
CA ASP A 100 -5.54 2.98 11.79
C ASP A 100 -5.66 1.51 11.34
N ILE A 101 -6.57 0.76 11.93
CA ILE A 101 -6.76 -0.71 11.86
C ILE A 101 -6.98 -1.28 10.43
N THR A 102 -6.94 -0.45 9.42
CA THR A 102 -7.20 -0.80 8.02
C THR A 102 -5.95 -1.13 7.21
N LEU A 103 -4.85 -1.53 7.85
CA LEU A 103 -3.67 -2.03 7.13
C LEU A 103 -4.03 -3.25 6.28
N THR A 104 -4.36 -2.98 5.04
CA THR A 104 -4.25 -3.99 4.00
C THR A 104 -2.84 -3.91 3.44
N THR A 105 -2.19 -5.03 3.25
CA THR A 105 -0.84 -5.14 2.74
C THR A 105 -0.78 -4.82 1.23
N ASN A 106 -1.35 -3.69 0.81
CA ASN A 106 -1.58 -3.36 -0.60
C ASN A 106 -0.38 -2.75 -1.34
N GLY A 107 0.80 -2.89 -0.80
CA GLY A 107 2.00 -2.44 -1.48
C GLY A 107 2.52 -1.11 -0.97
N PHE A 108 3.78 -1.14 -0.65
CA PHE A 108 4.62 0.01 -0.35
C PHE A 108 5.18 0.57 -1.66
N GLY A 109 5.33 1.88 -1.74
CA GLY A 109 5.82 2.49 -2.96
C GLY A 109 6.45 3.85 -2.76
N TYR A 110 6.82 4.43 -3.89
CA TYR A 110 7.53 5.70 -4.03
C TYR A 110 6.77 6.60 -5.01
N ILE A 111 6.71 7.88 -4.74
CA ILE A 111 6.22 8.91 -5.65
C ILE A 111 7.37 9.81 -6.02
N TYR A 112 7.62 9.94 -7.31
CA TYR A 112 8.64 10.81 -7.86
C TYR A 112 8.01 11.89 -8.75
N ASP A 113 8.56 13.10 -8.72
CA ASP A 113 8.21 14.11 -9.72
C ASP A 113 8.58 13.66 -11.13
N THR A 114 7.92 14.23 -12.12
CA THR A 114 8.14 13.92 -13.55
C THR A 114 9.54 14.26 -14.03
N GLU A 115 10.26 15.14 -13.33
CA GLU A 115 11.67 15.48 -13.60
C GLU A 115 12.60 14.26 -13.53
N ILE A 116 12.19 13.20 -12.83
CA ILE A 116 12.95 11.94 -12.82
C ILE A 116 13.10 11.33 -14.21
N LEU A 117 12.19 11.63 -15.14
CA LEU A 117 12.28 11.17 -16.53
C LEU A 117 13.30 11.93 -17.37
N GLN A 118 13.87 13.03 -16.84
CA GLN A 118 14.87 13.85 -17.52
C GLN A 118 16.30 13.45 -17.16
N ASP A 119 16.56 13.26 -15.86
CA ASP A 119 17.90 12.97 -15.34
C ASP A 119 18.04 11.58 -14.67
N PHE A 120 16.93 10.85 -14.54
CA PHE A 120 16.86 9.51 -13.96
C PHE A 120 17.37 9.44 -12.51
N SER A 121 17.29 10.57 -11.79
CA SER A 121 17.82 10.71 -10.44
C SER A 121 16.77 10.45 -9.38
N THR A 122 17.11 9.63 -8.40
CA THR A 122 16.25 9.38 -7.22
C THR A 122 16.12 10.57 -6.27
N LYS A 123 16.80 11.71 -6.55
CA LYS A 123 16.63 12.97 -5.82
C LYS A 123 15.22 13.54 -5.93
N HIS A 124 14.50 13.21 -7.03
CA HIS A 124 13.11 13.62 -7.28
C HIS A 124 12.05 12.85 -6.50
N LEU A 125 12.47 12.00 -5.55
CA LEU A 125 11.54 11.35 -4.62
C LEU A 125 10.81 12.41 -3.77
N LYS A 126 9.47 12.34 -3.76
CA LYS A 126 8.62 13.27 -2.97
C LYS A 126 8.02 12.60 -1.76
N HIS A 127 7.49 11.40 -1.92
CA HIS A 127 6.84 10.68 -0.85
C HIS A 127 7.11 9.18 -0.93
N TYR A 128 7.12 8.55 0.21
CA TYR A 128 6.78 7.14 0.32
C TYR A 128 5.28 7.02 0.43
N TYR A 129 4.70 5.94 -0.06
CA TYR A 129 3.28 5.71 0.13
C TYR A 129 2.98 4.26 0.49
N TYR A 130 1.82 4.10 1.06
CA TYR A 130 1.18 2.83 1.30
C TYR A 130 -0.19 2.83 0.63
N MET A 131 -0.52 1.79 -0.15
CA MET A 131 -1.80 1.73 -0.84
C MET A 131 -2.90 1.34 0.15
N LEU A 132 -3.99 2.12 0.16
CA LEU A 132 -5.14 1.88 1.01
C LEU A 132 -6.25 1.16 0.24
N HIS A 133 -7.03 0.37 0.94
CA HIS A 133 -8.26 -0.21 0.39
C HIS A 133 -9.37 0.83 0.34
N ASP A 134 -9.52 1.61 1.42
CA ASP A 134 -10.57 2.60 1.59
C ASP A 134 -9.97 3.97 1.91
N LYS A 135 -10.78 5.02 1.70
CA LYS A 135 -10.42 6.39 2.06
C LYS A 135 -10.32 6.53 3.58
N LEU A 136 -9.20 7.07 4.05
CA LEU A 136 -9.04 7.46 5.46
C LEU A 136 -9.34 8.95 5.66
N ALA A 137 -9.92 9.29 6.82
CA ALA A 137 -10.18 10.67 7.22
C ALA A 137 -8.91 11.32 7.85
N THR A 138 -7.84 11.43 7.07
CA THR A 138 -6.55 11.98 7.49
C THR A 138 -5.97 12.88 6.39
N PRO A 139 -5.19 13.91 6.72
CA PRO A 139 -4.53 14.75 5.74
C PRO A 139 -3.47 14.00 4.91
N HIS A 140 -2.99 12.86 5.39
CA HIS A 140 -2.06 12.01 4.66
C HIS A 140 -2.72 11.11 3.62
N CYS A 141 -4.06 11.05 3.59
CA CYS A 141 -4.79 10.28 2.58
C CYS A 141 -4.89 11.07 1.28
N HIS A 142 -4.25 10.53 0.24
CA HIS A 142 -4.23 11.10 -1.10
C HIS A 142 -4.93 10.17 -2.08
N GLN A 143 -5.59 10.72 -3.10
CA GLN A 143 -6.20 9.94 -4.16
C GLN A 143 -5.30 9.92 -5.40
N LYS A 144 -4.82 8.73 -5.77
CA LYS A 144 -4.26 8.49 -7.10
C LYS A 144 -5.44 8.55 -8.08
N PRO A 145 -5.43 9.43 -9.11
CA PRO A 145 -6.58 9.61 -9.99
C PRO A 145 -6.83 8.39 -10.86
N GLU A 146 -8.07 8.24 -11.30
CA GLU A 146 -8.46 7.35 -12.38
C GLU A 146 -7.94 7.88 -13.71
N GLY A 147 -7.62 6.98 -14.64
CA GLY A 147 -7.22 7.35 -16.00
C GLY A 147 -6.27 6.35 -16.65
N ASP A 148 -5.70 6.77 -17.78
CA ASP A 148 -4.82 5.94 -18.57
C ASP A 148 -3.37 6.11 -18.11
N TYR A 149 -2.74 5.00 -17.81
CA TYR A 149 -1.36 4.93 -17.30
C TYR A 149 -0.47 4.10 -18.21
N LEU A 150 0.71 4.61 -18.52
CA LEU A 150 1.80 3.76 -18.95
C LEU A 150 2.24 2.93 -17.77
N THR A 151 2.13 1.63 -17.89
CA THR A 151 2.47 0.65 -16.86
C THR A 151 3.62 -0.22 -17.33
N LEU A 152 4.64 -0.34 -16.51
CA LEU A 152 5.81 -1.18 -16.76
C LEU A 152 6.11 -2.01 -15.52
N TYR A 153 6.25 -3.32 -15.69
CA TYR A 153 6.72 -4.21 -14.64
C TYR A 153 8.15 -4.64 -14.92
N PHE A 154 8.96 -4.71 -13.89
CA PHE A 154 10.32 -5.22 -14.03
C PHE A 154 10.77 -6.00 -12.80
N GLN A 155 11.78 -6.84 -13.00
CA GLN A 155 12.38 -7.67 -11.97
C GLN A 155 13.77 -7.17 -11.59
N GLY A 156 14.11 -7.31 -10.30
CA GLY A 156 15.38 -6.88 -9.71
C GLY A 156 15.25 -5.67 -8.80
N VAL A 157 16.33 -5.25 -8.16
CA VAL A 157 16.34 -4.14 -7.21
C VAL A 157 16.12 -2.81 -7.92
N TYR A 158 15.07 -2.06 -7.52
CA TYR A 158 14.73 -0.77 -8.13
C TYR A 158 15.90 0.20 -8.18
N MET A 159 16.62 0.37 -7.08
CA MET A 159 17.72 1.34 -6.99
C MET A 159 18.87 1.09 -7.98
N PHE A 160 19.05 -0.15 -8.44
CA PHE A 160 20.09 -0.50 -9.41
C PHE A 160 19.59 -0.49 -10.85
N ASN A 161 18.30 -0.72 -11.05
CA ASN A 161 17.71 -0.90 -12.37
C ASN A 161 16.86 0.29 -12.85
N ASN A 162 16.54 1.24 -11.96
CA ASN A 162 15.62 2.34 -12.22
C ASN A 162 15.96 3.12 -13.51
N LYS A 163 17.23 3.45 -13.71
CA LYS A 163 17.68 4.24 -14.88
C LYS A 163 17.24 3.62 -16.21
N LYS A 164 17.45 2.31 -16.38
CA LYS A 164 17.04 1.58 -17.60
C LYS A 164 15.55 1.76 -17.86
N TYR A 165 14.73 1.54 -16.86
CA TYR A 165 13.27 1.53 -17.01
C TYR A 165 12.66 2.93 -17.09
N LEU A 166 13.26 3.90 -16.41
CA LEU A 166 12.89 5.31 -16.56
C LEU A 166 13.21 5.83 -17.96
N GLN A 167 14.35 5.43 -18.50
CA GLN A 167 14.74 5.75 -19.87
C GLN A 167 13.75 5.14 -20.87
N MET A 168 13.38 3.87 -20.72
CA MET A 168 12.36 3.23 -21.55
C MET A 168 11.03 3.98 -21.53
N LEU A 169 10.55 4.43 -20.35
CA LEU A 169 9.32 5.23 -20.24
C LEU A 169 9.45 6.59 -20.92
N ALA A 170 10.58 7.28 -20.71
CA ALA A 170 10.83 8.60 -21.33
C ALA A 170 10.89 8.52 -22.86
N GLU A 171 11.59 7.53 -23.39
CA GLU A 171 11.68 7.26 -24.82
C GLU A 171 10.30 6.94 -25.42
N TYR A 172 9.53 6.06 -24.76
CA TYR A 172 8.18 5.71 -25.18
C TYR A 172 7.25 6.92 -25.23
N CYS A 173 7.27 7.78 -24.20
CA CYS A 173 6.50 9.03 -24.20
C CYS A 173 6.87 9.93 -25.38
N LYS A 174 8.17 10.06 -25.67
CA LYS A 174 8.66 10.88 -26.80
C LYS A 174 8.25 10.32 -28.17
N GLU A 175 8.41 9.02 -28.37
CA GLU A 175 8.07 8.35 -29.63
C GLU A 175 6.58 8.42 -29.94
N HIS A 176 5.72 8.30 -28.93
CA HIS A 176 4.27 8.31 -29.07
C HIS A 176 3.63 9.68 -28.82
N GLN A 177 4.45 10.72 -28.59
CA GLN A 177 4.01 12.10 -28.32
C GLN A 177 3.04 12.19 -27.11
N LEU A 178 3.27 11.36 -26.09
CA LEU A 178 2.47 11.32 -24.87
C LEU A 178 3.02 12.30 -23.84
N THR A 179 2.10 12.99 -23.16
CA THR A 179 2.47 13.97 -22.12
C THR A 179 2.16 13.39 -20.73
N PRO A 180 3.17 13.20 -19.85
CA PRO A 180 2.92 12.86 -18.46
C PRO A 180 2.12 13.96 -17.75
N ILE A 181 1.05 13.55 -17.05
CA ILE A 181 0.16 14.47 -16.30
C ILE A 181 0.09 14.16 -14.81
N SER A 182 0.81 13.13 -14.35
CA SER A 182 0.92 12.75 -12.93
C SER A 182 2.38 12.56 -12.53
N PRO A 183 2.68 12.55 -11.22
CA PRO A 183 3.93 12.01 -10.73
C PRO A 183 4.09 10.53 -11.16
N LEU A 184 5.32 10.04 -11.14
CA LEU A 184 5.62 8.62 -11.34
C LEU A 184 5.36 7.87 -10.03
N TYR A 185 4.49 6.87 -10.10
CA TYR A 185 4.25 5.92 -9.00
C TYR A 185 5.08 4.67 -9.22
N VAL A 186 5.82 4.27 -8.20
CA VAL A 186 6.60 3.03 -8.19
C VAL A 186 6.10 2.17 -7.04
N THR A 187 5.48 1.03 -7.33
CA THR A 187 4.94 0.10 -6.34
C THR A 187 5.82 -1.14 -6.25
N SER A 188 6.21 -1.54 -5.05
CA SER A 188 6.80 -2.85 -4.79
C SER A 188 5.70 -3.90 -4.72
N LEU A 189 5.73 -4.89 -5.62
CA LEU A 189 4.78 -5.99 -5.68
C LEU A 189 5.33 -7.26 -5.05
N CYS A 190 6.62 -7.53 -5.26
CA CYS A 190 7.36 -8.60 -4.63
C CYS A 190 8.65 -8.01 -4.08
N ASP A 191 8.87 -8.12 -2.80
CA ASP A 191 10.00 -7.53 -2.12
C ASP A 191 10.52 -8.43 -0.99
N TYR A 192 11.32 -7.86 -0.12
CA TYR A 192 11.91 -8.50 1.06
C TYR A 192 10.90 -9.32 1.90
N TRP A 193 9.62 -8.94 1.95
CA TRP A 193 8.60 -9.66 2.72
C TRP A 193 8.15 -10.96 2.05
N LEU A 194 8.30 -11.05 0.72
CA LEU A 194 7.88 -12.23 -0.05
C LEU A 194 9.05 -13.15 -0.40
N THR A 195 10.25 -12.61 -0.59
CA THR A 195 11.43 -13.39 -0.96
C THR A 195 12.71 -12.79 -0.39
N GLY A 196 13.65 -13.66 0.03
CA GLY A 196 15.00 -13.24 0.40
C GLY A 196 15.94 -13.04 -0.80
N ASP A 197 15.48 -13.35 -2.00
CA ASP A 197 16.23 -13.24 -3.24
C ASP A 197 15.92 -11.90 -3.92
N THR A 198 16.84 -10.95 -3.85
CA THR A 198 16.67 -9.60 -4.39
C THR A 198 16.49 -9.56 -5.90
N ASP A 199 16.99 -10.57 -6.61
CA ASP A 199 16.84 -10.68 -8.06
C ASP A 199 15.40 -11.04 -8.46
N LYS A 200 14.58 -11.50 -7.51
CA LYS A 200 13.16 -11.82 -7.71
C LYS A 200 12.22 -10.70 -7.28
N TYR A 201 12.73 -9.56 -6.83
CA TYR A 201 11.89 -8.41 -6.52
C TYR A 201 11.19 -7.93 -7.79
N ILE A 202 9.92 -7.58 -7.66
CA ILE A 202 9.10 -7.08 -8.77
C ILE A 202 8.54 -5.71 -8.41
N TYR A 203 8.74 -4.77 -9.31
CA TYR A 203 8.21 -3.42 -9.18
C TYR A 203 7.29 -3.09 -10.35
N LYS A 204 6.27 -2.29 -10.06
CA LYS A 204 5.36 -1.68 -11.03
C LYS A 204 5.65 -0.20 -11.11
N LEU A 205 5.90 0.33 -12.29
CA LEU A 205 5.96 1.76 -12.59
C LEU A 205 4.67 2.17 -13.26
N GLU A 206 4.10 3.28 -12.85
CA GLU A 206 2.84 3.82 -13.38
C GLU A 206 2.96 5.33 -13.58
N LEU A 207 2.71 5.78 -14.80
CA LEU A 207 2.79 7.18 -15.22
C LEU A 207 1.51 7.54 -15.97
N GLN A 208 0.67 8.42 -15.40
CA GLN A 208 -0.54 8.86 -16.08
C GLN A 208 -0.19 9.79 -17.23
N ILE A 209 -0.86 9.60 -18.36
CA ILE A 209 -0.62 10.31 -19.61
C ILE A 209 -1.90 10.95 -20.13
N LYS A 210 -1.68 11.93 -21.01
CA LYS A 210 -2.73 12.56 -21.80
C LYS A 210 -2.43 12.37 -23.29
#